data_c736490a32b2178b5ffdd645264b031f
#
_entry.id   c736490a32b2178b5ffdd645264b031f
#
_cell.length_a   1.000
_cell.length_b   1.000
_cell.length_c   1.000
_cell.angle_alpha   90.00
_cell.angle_beta   90.00
_cell.angle_gamma   90.00
#
_symmetry.space_group_name_H-M   'P 1'
#
loop_
_entity.id
_entity.type
_entity.pdbx_description
1 polymer ?
#
loop_
_entity_poly.entity_id
_entity_poly.type
_entity_poly.pdbx_seq_one_letter_code
_entity_poly.pdbx_strand_id
1 'polypeptide(L)'
;MKGKMLIVSAPSGSGKSTIVQWLMQEHPELKLYFSISCTSRAPRGTEQNGVEYFFLTPEEFRQRIENNEFLEYEEVYENRYYGTLKQQVENQREQGQNVVFDVDVKGGINIKKYYGDEALSLFIQPPSVEELRRRLEGRATDTPEAI
;
A
#
# COMPACT_ATOMS: atom_id res chain seq x y z
N MET A 1 -15.80 17.72 0.14
CA MET A 1 -15.52 17.06 -1.15
C MET A 1 -14.83 15.74 -0.90
N LYS A 2 -15.22 14.71 -1.61
CA LYS A 2 -14.64 13.38 -1.47
C LYS A 2 -13.20 13.36 -1.97
N GLY A 3 -12.30 12.73 -1.19
CA GLY A 3 -10.88 12.64 -1.57
C GLY A 3 -10.65 11.74 -2.77
N LYS A 4 -9.49 11.90 -3.38
CA LYS A 4 -9.07 11.09 -4.53
C LYS A 4 -8.04 10.05 -4.10
N MET A 5 -7.58 9.24 -5.04
CA MET A 5 -6.63 8.19 -4.74
C MET A 5 -5.37 8.36 -5.57
N LEU A 6 -4.23 8.11 -4.94
CA LEU A 6 -2.92 8.13 -5.59
C LEU A 6 -2.30 6.75 -5.45
N ILE A 7 -2.07 6.10 -6.57
CA ILE A 7 -1.45 4.77 -6.60
C ILE A 7 0.02 4.95 -6.94
N VAL A 8 0.90 4.57 -6.02
CA VAL A 8 2.34 4.67 -6.24
C VAL A 8 2.90 3.26 -6.27
N SER A 9 3.45 2.89 -7.41
CA SER A 9 4.05 1.57 -7.57
C SER A 9 5.45 1.72 -8.14
N ALA A 10 6.36 0.83 -7.71
CA ALA A 10 7.75 0.89 -8.11
C ALA A 10 8.48 -0.37 -7.64
N PRO A 11 9.62 -0.70 -8.26
CA PRO A 11 10.49 -1.75 -7.72
C PRO A 11 11.02 -1.35 -6.34
N SER A 12 11.34 -2.33 -5.52
CA SER A 12 11.98 -2.08 -4.23
C SER A 12 13.30 -1.31 -4.43
N GLY A 13 13.58 -0.39 -3.52
CA GLY A 13 14.82 0.40 -3.58
C GLY A 13 14.77 1.58 -4.54
N SER A 14 13.62 1.87 -5.14
CA SER A 14 13.48 2.98 -6.08
C SER A 14 13.30 4.35 -5.39
N GLY A 15 13.15 4.37 -4.06
CA GLY A 15 12.93 5.62 -3.34
C GLY A 15 11.47 5.99 -3.18
N LYS A 16 10.57 5.08 -3.48
CA LYS A 16 9.12 5.32 -3.44
C LYS A 16 8.64 5.87 -2.10
N SER A 17 8.98 5.21 -1.00
CA SER A 17 8.55 5.64 0.33
C SER A 17 9.09 7.02 0.69
N THR A 18 10.35 7.29 0.34
CA THR A 18 11.00 8.56 0.61
C THR A 18 10.29 9.70 -0.12
N ILE A 19 9.95 9.47 -1.40
CA ILE A 19 9.28 10.48 -2.22
C ILE A 19 7.89 10.78 -1.66
N VAL A 20 7.13 9.75 -1.29
CA VAL A 20 5.78 9.94 -0.76
C VAL A 20 5.83 10.67 0.59
N GLN A 21 6.75 10.29 1.47
CA GLN A 21 6.90 10.95 2.75
C GLN A 21 7.31 12.41 2.59
N TRP A 22 8.19 12.71 1.64
CA TRP A 22 8.59 14.07 1.34
C TRP A 22 7.39 14.91 0.91
N LEU A 23 6.55 14.36 0.01
CA LEU A 23 5.33 15.06 -0.42
C LEU A 23 4.40 15.35 0.75
N MET A 24 4.23 14.39 1.65
CA MET A 24 3.34 14.55 2.80
C MET A 24 3.85 15.63 3.78
N GLN A 25 5.17 15.73 3.94
CA GLN A 25 5.78 16.71 4.84
C GLN A 25 5.81 18.10 4.24
N GLU A 26 6.19 18.23 2.96
CA GLU A 26 6.38 19.52 2.31
C GLU A 26 5.09 20.10 1.75
N HIS A 27 4.09 19.25 1.49
CA HIS A 27 2.84 19.67 0.87
C HIS A 27 1.64 19.15 1.67
N PRO A 28 1.46 19.57 2.93
CA PRO A 28 0.32 19.10 3.73
C PRO A 28 -1.03 19.52 3.14
N GLU A 29 -1.05 20.53 2.29
CA GLU A 29 -2.25 20.99 1.60
C GLU A 29 -2.81 19.92 0.65
N LEU A 30 -2.01 18.94 0.24
CA LEU A 30 -2.46 17.84 -0.60
C LEU A 30 -3.29 16.82 0.16
N LYS A 31 -3.25 16.87 1.50
CA LYS A 31 -4.04 15.98 2.37
C LYS A 31 -3.84 14.51 2.02
N LEU A 32 -2.58 14.11 1.86
CA LEU A 32 -2.22 12.73 1.54
C LEU A 32 -2.15 11.89 2.80
N TYR A 33 -2.84 10.74 2.79
CA TYR A 33 -2.84 9.78 3.89
C TYR A 33 -2.70 8.38 3.32
N PHE A 34 -1.86 7.56 3.94
CA PHE A 34 -1.71 6.18 3.50
C PHE A 34 -2.98 5.38 3.76
N SER A 35 -3.29 4.46 2.86
CA SER A 35 -4.30 3.45 3.09
C SER A 35 -3.80 2.49 4.17
N ILE A 36 -4.66 2.17 5.14
CA ILE A 36 -4.32 1.21 6.19
C ILE A 36 -4.84 -0.15 5.76
N SER A 37 -3.91 -1.09 5.52
CA SER A 37 -4.24 -2.42 5.05
C SER A 37 -4.68 -3.31 6.20
N CYS A 38 -5.39 -4.39 5.85
CA CYS A 38 -5.73 -5.46 6.78
C CYS A 38 -4.69 -6.58 6.69
N THR A 39 -4.49 -7.28 7.78
CA THR A 39 -3.63 -8.48 7.79
C THR A 39 -4.19 -9.51 8.75
N SER A 40 -3.92 -10.77 8.46
CA SER A 40 -4.31 -11.88 9.35
C SER A 40 -3.18 -12.31 10.28
N ARG A 41 -2.01 -11.67 10.19
CA ARG A 41 -0.95 -11.96 11.16
C ARG A 41 -1.19 -11.20 12.47
N ALA A 42 -0.65 -11.72 13.55
CA ALA A 42 -0.75 -11.06 14.84
C ALA A 42 0.09 -9.77 14.88
N PRO A 43 -0.30 -8.79 15.70
CA PRO A 43 0.50 -7.57 15.87
C PRO A 43 1.90 -7.90 16.37
N ARG A 44 2.88 -7.12 15.93
CA ARG A 44 4.28 -7.26 16.33
C ARG A 44 4.72 -6.01 17.08
N GLY A 45 5.45 -6.20 18.19
CA GLY A 45 5.99 -5.09 18.96
C GLY A 45 4.90 -4.13 19.42
N THR A 46 5.02 -2.87 19.03
CA THR A 46 4.08 -1.81 19.41
C THR A 46 2.97 -1.56 18.38
N GLU A 47 2.82 -2.43 17.39
CA GLU A 47 1.78 -2.27 16.37
C GLU A 47 0.39 -2.29 16.99
N GLN A 48 -0.48 -1.40 16.53
CA GLN A 48 -1.83 -1.25 17.06
C GLN A 48 -2.86 -1.33 15.95
N ASN A 49 -4.01 -1.92 16.30
CA ASN A 49 -5.13 -2.04 15.37
C ASN A 49 -5.59 -0.66 14.90
N GLY A 50 -5.69 -0.49 13.58
CA GLY A 50 -6.13 0.76 12.99
C GLY A 50 -5.02 1.78 12.80
N VAL A 51 -3.79 1.48 13.20
CA VAL A 51 -2.64 2.37 13.02
C VAL A 51 -1.74 1.84 11.91
N GLU A 52 -1.00 0.74 12.16
CA GLU A 52 -0.15 0.13 11.12
C GLU A 52 -0.97 -0.77 10.21
N TYR A 53 -1.89 -1.53 10.81
CA TYR A 53 -2.79 -2.44 10.11
C TYR A 53 -4.11 -2.55 10.86
N PHE A 54 -5.13 -3.05 10.17
CA PHE A 54 -6.30 -3.64 10.82
C PHE A 54 -6.03 -5.13 10.95
N PHE A 55 -6.03 -5.65 12.16
CA PHE A 55 -5.70 -7.05 12.45
C PHE A 55 -6.97 -7.89 12.52
N LEU A 56 -7.01 -8.93 11.69
CA LEU A 56 -8.14 -9.87 11.61
C LEU A 56 -7.61 -11.28 11.86
N THR A 57 -8.50 -12.19 12.26
CA THR A 57 -8.13 -13.62 12.25
C THR A 57 -8.12 -14.11 10.80
N PRO A 58 -7.42 -15.23 10.49
CA PRO A 58 -7.50 -15.81 9.15
C PRO A 58 -8.91 -16.13 8.71
N GLU A 59 -9.76 -16.59 9.63
CA GLU A 59 -11.16 -16.91 9.35
C GLU A 59 -11.95 -15.65 8.98
N GLU A 60 -11.77 -14.57 9.76
CA GLU A 60 -12.42 -13.29 9.46
C GLU A 60 -11.98 -12.75 8.11
N PHE A 61 -10.67 -12.87 7.82
CA PHE A 61 -10.14 -12.39 6.54
C PHE A 61 -10.76 -13.15 5.38
N ARG A 62 -10.81 -14.49 5.47
CA ARG A 62 -11.43 -15.32 4.43
C ARG A 62 -12.90 -15.02 4.23
N GLN A 63 -13.62 -14.76 5.32
CA GLN A 63 -15.04 -14.42 5.23
C GLN A 63 -15.25 -13.11 4.47
N ARG A 64 -14.39 -12.12 4.69
CA ARG A 64 -14.48 -10.85 3.98
C ARG A 64 -14.11 -11.00 2.50
N ILE A 65 -13.21 -11.93 2.17
CA ILE A 65 -12.92 -12.24 0.76
C ILE A 65 -14.18 -12.78 0.09
N GLU A 66 -14.86 -13.73 0.73
CA GLU A 66 -16.10 -14.31 0.20
C GLU A 66 -17.19 -13.26 0.00
N ASN A 67 -17.25 -12.27 0.87
CA ASN A 67 -18.21 -11.18 0.80
C ASN A 67 -17.79 -10.08 -0.18
N ASN A 68 -16.68 -10.26 -0.88
CA ASN A 68 -16.14 -9.31 -1.86
C ASN A 68 -15.89 -7.92 -1.28
N GLU A 69 -15.37 -7.88 -0.05
CA GLU A 69 -15.13 -6.63 0.66
C GLU A 69 -13.76 -6.02 0.38
N PHE A 70 -12.85 -6.77 -0.24
CA PHE A 70 -11.51 -6.29 -0.52
C PHE A 70 -11.37 -5.66 -1.89
N LEU A 71 -10.67 -4.52 -1.94
CA LEU A 71 -10.26 -3.88 -3.17
C LEU A 71 -9.18 -4.73 -3.86
N GLU A 72 -8.23 -5.22 -3.07
CA GLU A 72 -7.22 -6.18 -3.49
C GLU A 72 -6.75 -6.95 -2.25
N TYR A 73 -6.26 -8.16 -2.44
CA TYR A 73 -5.70 -8.96 -1.34
C TYR A 73 -4.73 -9.99 -1.89
N GLU A 74 -3.87 -10.50 -1.00
CA GLU A 74 -2.86 -11.50 -1.35
C GLU A 74 -2.61 -12.42 -0.16
N GLU A 75 -2.49 -13.72 -0.43
CA GLU A 75 -2.02 -14.68 0.56
C GLU A 75 -0.53 -14.87 0.38
N VAL A 76 0.26 -14.37 1.32
CA VAL A 76 1.72 -14.40 1.25
C VAL A 76 2.26 -15.74 1.72
N TYR A 77 1.69 -16.26 2.80
CA TYR A 77 1.97 -17.59 3.33
C TYR A 77 0.65 -18.23 3.73
N GLU A 78 0.65 -19.52 3.97
CA GLU A 78 -0.57 -20.23 4.40
C GLU A 78 -1.20 -19.50 5.59
N ASN A 79 -2.46 -19.10 5.43
CA ASN A 79 -3.26 -18.36 6.41
C ASN A 79 -2.71 -16.98 6.78
N ARG A 80 -1.76 -16.45 6.01
CA ARG A 80 -1.25 -15.10 6.21
C ARG A 80 -1.63 -14.22 5.02
N TYR A 81 -2.59 -13.35 5.23
CA TYR A 81 -3.17 -12.49 4.20
C TYR A 81 -2.84 -11.03 4.45
N TYR A 82 -2.80 -10.27 3.36
CA TYR A 82 -2.75 -8.80 3.38
C TYR A 82 -3.74 -8.30 2.34
N GLY A 83 -4.42 -7.21 2.65
CA GLY A 83 -5.36 -6.65 1.69
C GLY A 83 -5.90 -5.30 2.11
N THR A 84 -6.62 -4.67 1.19
CA THR A 84 -7.21 -3.35 1.39
C THR A 84 -8.73 -3.47 1.30
N LEU A 85 -9.42 -3.06 2.36
CA LEU A 85 -10.89 -3.08 2.39
C LEU A 85 -11.43 -1.87 1.65
N LYS A 86 -12.41 -2.10 0.78
CA LYS A 86 -13.09 -1.03 0.02
C LYS A 86 -13.70 0.01 0.93
N GLN A 87 -14.37 -0.43 1.99
CA GLN A 87 -15.04 0.49 2.91
C GLN A 87 -14.06 1.39 3.64
N GLN A 88 -12.89 0.87 3.99
CA GLN A 88 -11.86 1.67 4.67
C GLN A 88 -11.39 2.81 3.78
N VAL A 89 -11.17 2.55 2.50
CA VAL A 89 -10.77 3.57 1.54
C VAL A 89 -11.86 4.63 1.42
N GLU A 90 -13.11 4.20 1.31
CA GLU A 90 -14.23 5.14 1.17
C GLU A 90 -14.41 6.00 2.42
N ASN A 91 -14.18 5.44 3.61
CA ASN A 91 -14.24 6.21 4.84
C ASN A 91 -13.20 7.33 4.86
N GLN A 92 -11.99 7.05 4.41
CA GLN A 92 -10.94 8.07 4.33
C GLN A 92 -11.31 9.16 3.30
N ARG A 93 -11.82 8.76 2.14
CA ARG A 93 -12.22 9.71 1.10
C ARG A 93 -13.33 10.63 1.57
N GLU A 94 -14.29 10.10 2.30
CA GLU A 94 -15.41 10.90 2.81
C GLU A 94 -14.96 11.94 3.82
N GLN A 95 -13.83 11.72 4.49
CA GLN A 95 -13.24 12.70 5.40
C GLN A 95 -12.39 13.74 4.66
N GLY A 96 -12.37 13.70 3.34
CA GLY A 96 -11.58 14.64 2.54
C GLY A 96 -10.12 14.26 2.39
N GLN A 97 -9.75 13.07 2.82
CA GLN A 97 -8.38 12.57 2.68
C GLN A 97 -8.15 12.04 1.27
N ASN A 98 -6.98 12.35 0.73
CA ASN A 98 -6.52 11.75 -0.52
C ASN A 98 -5.70 10.51 -0.15
N VAL A 99 -6.17 9.35 -0.56
CA VAL A 99 -5.62 8.06 -0.11
C VAL A 99 -4.45 7.64 -0.98
N VAL A 100 -3.32 7.35 -0.36
CA VAL A 100 -2.12 6.88 -1.05
C VAL A 100 -1.99 5.37 -0.90
N PHE A 101 -1.85 4.68 -2.03
CA PHE A 101 -1.59 3.25 -2.05
C PHE A 101 -0.12 3.02 -2.42
N ASP A 102 0.62 2.42 -1.50
CA ASP A 102 2.01 2.02 -1.73
C ASP A 102 1.99 0.51 -1.99
N VAL A 103 1.90 0.14 -3.28
CA VAL A 103 1.65 -1.24 -3.69
C VAL A 103 2.61 -1.66 -4.80
N ASP A 104 2.66 -2.97 -5.07
CA ASP A 104 3.38 -3.45 -6.24
C ASP A 104 2.59 -3.14 -7.52
N VAL A 105 3.20 -3.43 -8.67
CA VAL A 105 2.59 -3.11 -9.96
C VAL A 105 1.24 -3.81 -10.14
N LYS A 106 1.17 -5.08 -9.75
CA LYS A 106 -0.06 -5.86 -9.89
C LYS A 106 -1.19 -5.28 -9.04
N GLY A 107 -0.90 -4.97 -7.78
CA GLY A 107 -1.88 -4.34 -6.89
C GLY A 107 -2.32 -3.00 -7.43
N GLY A 108 -1.39 -2.21 -7.95
CA GLY A 108 -1.70 -0.92 -8.53
C GLY A 108 -2.64 -1.02 -9.74
N ILE A 109 -2.40 -2.00 -10.60
CA ILE A 109 -3.28 -2.24 -11.76
C ILE A 109 -4.69 -2.59 -11.31
N ASN A 110 -4.82 -3.45 -10.31
CA ASN A 110 -6.13 -3.86 -9.81
C ASN A 110 -6.90 -2.69 -9.22
N ILE A 111 -6.23 -1.85 -8.45
CA ILE A 111 -6.85 -0.65 -7.86
C ILE A 111 -7.29 0.32 -8.95
N LYS A 112 -6.43 0.54 -9.94
CA LYS A 112 -6.74 1.44 -11.07
C LYS A 112 -7.94 0.96 -11.87
N LYS A 113 -8.05 -0.34 -12.10
CA LYS A 113 -9.20 -0.91 -12.80
C LYS A 113 -10.50 -0.68 -12.04
N TYR A 114 -10.45 -0.75 -10.72
CA TYR A 114 -11.64 -0.57 -9.88
C TYR A 114 -12.11 0.88 -9.86
N TYR A 115 -11.17 1.83 -9.69
CA TYR A 115 -11.53 3.24 -9.52
C TYR A 115 -11.51 4.05 -10.82
N GLY A 116 -10.83 3.57 -11.85
CA GLY A 116 -10.77 4.30 -13.12
C GLY A 116 -10.16 5.69 -12.99
N ASP A 117 -10.88 6.68 -13.48
CA ASP A 117 -10.38 8.06 -13.52
C ASP A 117 -10.30 8.74 -12.16
N GLU A 118 -10.88 8.15 -11.11
CA GLU A 118 -10.79 8.71 -9.77
C GLU A 118 -9.42 8.47 -9.13
N ALA A 119 -8.61 7.59 -9.71
CA ALA A 119 -7.29 7.25 -9.20
C ALA A 119 -6.21 7.71 -10.18
N LEU A 120 -5.18 8.36 -9.64
CA LEU A 120 -3.98 8.72 -10.40
C LEU A 120 -2.92 7.65 -10.11
N SER A 121 -2.39 7.05 -11.17
CA SER A 121 -1.37 6.02 -11.04
C SER A 121 -0.01 6.58 -11.40
N LEU A 122 0.95 6.45 -10.49
CA LEU A 122 2.33 6.87 -10.69
C LEU A 122 3.24 5.65 -10.58
N PHE A 123 4.13 5.51 -11.55
CA PHE A 123 5.16 4.48 -11.52
C PHE A 123 6.52 5.16 -11.37
N ILE A 124 7.22 4.83 -10.30
CA ILE A 124 8.55 5.38 -10.02
C ILE A 124 9.58 4.42 -10.58
N GLN A 125 10.37 4.91 -11.51
CA GLN A 125 11.39 4.10 -12.17
C GLN A 125 12.77 4.62 -11.80
N PRO A 126 13.66 3.77 -11.25
CA PRO A 126 15.03 4.21 -10.99
C PRO A 126 15.76 4.50 -12.30
N PRO A 127 16.80 5.34 -12.29
CA PRO A 127 17.52 5.72 -13.51
C PRO A 127 18.12 4.54 -14.27
N SER A 128 18.49 3.46 -13.57
CA SER A 128 19.05 2.28 -14.18
C SER A 128 18.90 1.07 -13.27
N VAL A 129 19.09 -0.12 -13.84
CA VAL A 129 19.13 -1.37 -13.06
C VAL A 129 20.30 -1.32 -12.07
N GLU A 130 21.43 -0.75 -12.49
CA GLU A 130 22.60 -0.63 -11.63
C GLU A 130 22.35 0.26 -10.43
N GLU A 131 21.64 1.37 -10.63
CA GLU A 131 21.27 2.25 -9.53
C GLU A 131 20.30 1.57 -8.56
N LEU A 132 19.34 0.83 -9.07
CA LEU A 132 18.45 0.04 -8.25
C LEU A 132 19.21 -0.98 -7.41
N ARG A 133 20.14 -1.70 -8.05
CA ARG A 133 20.96 -2.68 -7.39
C ARG A 133 21.80 -2.05 -6.27
N ARG A 134 22.39 -0.90 -6.54
CA ARG A 134 23.18 -0.17 -5.54
C ARG A 134 22.34 0.20 -4.33
N ARG A 135 21.11 0.67 -4.55
CA ARG A 135 20.20 1.04 -3.46
C ARG A 135 19.79 -0.15 -2.61
N LEU A 136 19.52 -1.28 -3.26
CA LEU A 136 19.15 -2.51 -2.55
C LEU A 136 20.33 -3.08 -1.77
N GLU A 137 21.54 -3.05 -2.32
CA GLU A 137 22.74 -3.50 -1.62
C GLU A 137 23.07 -2.62 -0.43
N GLY A 138 22.71 -1.33 -0.50
CA GLY A 138 22.91 -0.42 0.61
C GLY A 138 21.94 -0.62 1.76
N ARG A 139 20.90 -1.44 1.58
CA ARG A 139 19.94 -1.77 2.63
C ARG A 139 20.37 -3.05 3.32
N ALA A 140 20.62 -2.98 4.61
CA ALA A 140 21.15 -4.11 5.38
C ALA A 140 20.22 -5.33 5.41
N THR A 141 18.97 -5.17 5.03
CA THR A 141 17.98 -6.24 5.05
C THR A 141 17.92 -7.07 3.77
N ASP A 142 18.57 -6.62 2.69
CA ASP A 142 18.53 -7.31 1.40
C ASP A 142 19.82 -8.08 1.15
N THR A 143 19.69 -9.26 0.54
CA THR A 143 20.85 -10.06 0.12
C THR A 143 21.04 -9.89 -1.39
N PRO A 144 22.25 -10.19 -1.92
CA PRO A 144 22.47 -10.12 -3.36
C PRO A 144 21.48 -10.95 -4.18
N GLU A 145 21.05 -12.08 -3.65
CA GLU A 145 20.09 -12.95 -4.33
C GLU A 145 18.68 -12.35 -4.39
N ALA A 146 18.36 -11.43 -3.51
CA ALA A 146 17.06 -10.75 -3.50
C ALA A 146 16.99 -9.61 -4.51
N ILE A 147 18.13 -9.24 -5.09
CA ILE A 147 18.22 -8.17 -6.07
C ILE A 147 18.01 -8.75 -7.47
#